data_3caa93663c3079326c0c07626084e7fe
#
_entry.id   3caa93663c3079326c0c07626084e7fe
#
_cell.length_a   1.000
_cell.length_b   1.000
_cell.length_c   1.000
_cell.angle_alpha   90.00
_cell.angle_beta   90.00
_cell.angle_gamma   90.00
#
_symmetry.space_group_name_H-M   'P 1'
#
loop_
_entity.id
_entity.type
_entity.pdbx_description
1 polymer ?
#
loop_
_entity_poly.entity_id
_entity_poly.type
_entity_poly.pdbx_seq_one_letter_code
_entity_poly.pdbx_strand_id
1 'polypeptide(L)'
;PTAPNTHRARWVIWIALLTIICLVTWAAFAKIDQVTRATGTVIASARTQEIQAVDGGILTKLLVKEGDNVKKGQLLVVLEEARAQAAVDNSATKIAALKAKIARLESEIFDKPLVFPAEVKPYHEYIQNQTELYNRRKQAIQQDVASLQNMLKLAQQELTMNEPLLKYGDVSQADVIKLRRQVADIQAQINNKRNKYFEEAQAELTKAQEELQSEEEQLRDRSQVLQEKRLEA
;
A
#
# COMPACT_ATOMS: atom_id res chain seq x y z
N PRO A 1 -18.89 111.79 59.45
CA PRO A 1 -18.18 110.49 59.32
C PRO A 1 -19.04 109.46 59.92
N THR A 2 -19.61 108.72 59.07
CA THR A 2 -20.50 107.60 59.40
C THR A 2 -19.69 106.32 59.64
N ALA A 3 -19.72 105.82 60.85
CA ALA A 3 -19.12 104.57 61.20
C ALA A 3 -19.79 103.48 60.46
N PRO A 4 -19.09 102.52 59.85
CA PRO A 4 -19.69 101.45 59.14
C PRO A 4 -20.29 100.46 60.14
N ASN A 5 -21.55 100.04 59.87
CA ASN A 5 -22.34 99.05 60.63
C ASN A 5 -21.66 97.66 60.59
N THR A 6 -20.73 97.42 61.45
CA THR A 6 -19.97 96.16 61.56
C THR A 6 -20.84 94.95 61.89
N HIS A 7 -22.03 95.14 62.48
CA HIS A 7 -22.98 94.05 62.78
C HIS A 7 -23.60 93.43 61.52
N ARG A 8 -23.90 94.23 60.50
CA ARG A 8 -24.48 93.74 59.25
C ARG A 8 -23.45 92.92 58.43
N ALA A 9 -22.21 93.38 58.43
CA ALA A 9 -21.15 92.64 57.73
C ALA A 9 -20.87 91.28 58.39
N ARG A 10 -20.92 91.17 59.71
CA ARG A 10 -20.75 89.90 60.42
C ARG A 10 -21.89 88.90 60.12
N TRP A 11 -23.12 89.35 59.98
CA TRP A 11 -24.24 88.45 59.59
C TRP A 11 -24.09 87.94 58.16
N VAL A 12 -23.68 88.70 57.23
CA VAL A 12 -23.36 88.32 55.88
C VAL A 12 -22.28 87.23 55.82
N ILE A 13 -21.22 87.41 56.62
CA ILE A 13 -20.10 86.45 56.72
C ILE A 13 -20.62 85.11 57.28
N TRP A 14 -21.45 85.15 58.33
CA TRP A 14 -22.01 83.94 58.93
C TRP A 14 -23.01 83.18 57.94
N ILE A 15 -23.79 83.95 57.20
CA ILE A 15 -24.72 83.32 56.17
C ILE A 15 -23.84 82.75 55.07
N ALA A 16 -22.82 83.40 54.59
CA ALA A 16 -21.94 82.85 53.57
C ALA A 16 -21.21 81.57 54.06
N LEU A 17 -20.73 81.59 55.32
CA LEU A 17 -20.07 80.43 55.92
C LEU A 17 -21.06 79.28 56.05
N LEU A 18 -22.30 79.55 56.50
CA LEU A 18 -23.34 78.48 56.61
C LEU A 18 -23.74 77.91 55.26
N THR A 19 -23.79 78.72 54.20
CA THR A 19 -24.08 78.25 52.83
C THR A 19 -22.96 77.35 52.30
N ILE A 20 -21.72 77.70 52.56
CA ILE A 20 -20.56 76.88 52.15
C ILE A 20 -20.55 75.56 52.91
N ILE A 21 -20.84 75.54 54.21
CA ILE A 21 -20.90 74.31 55.00
C ILE A 21 -22.07 73.41 54.50
N CYS A 22 -23.22 74.03 54.20
CA CYS A 22 -24.36 73.27 53.64
C CYS A 22 -24.04 72.70 52.27
N LEU A 23 -23.32 73.41 51.39
CA LEU A 23 -22.88 72.90 50.07
C LEU A 23 -21.90 71.78 50.17
N VAL A 24 -20.93 71.93 51.09
CA VAL A 24 -19.91 70.89 51.31
C VAL A 24 -20.55 69.64 51.90
N THR A 25 -21.48 69.75 52.84
CA THR A 25 -22.22 68.62 53.40
C THR A 25 -23.08 67.99 52.34
N TRP A 26 -23.78 68.77 51.52
CA TRP A 26 -24.57 68.21 50.40
C TRP A 26 -23.70 67.45 49.38
N ALA A 27 -22.56 68.03 49.01
CA ALA A 27 -21.62 67.41 48.10
C ALA A 27 -21.02 66.08 48.64
N ALA A 28 -20.79 66.01 49.98
CA ALA A 28 -20.29 64.80 50.64
C ALA A 28 -21.29 63.63 50.64
N PHE A 29 -22.59 63.95 50.68
CA PHE A 29 -23.67 62.95 50.66
C PHE A 29 -24.32 62.76 49.28
N ALA A 30 -23.95 63.54 48.28
CA ALA A 30 -24.48 63.43 46.94
C ALA A 30 -23.91 62.18 46.31
N LYS A 31 -24.77 61.22 46.05
CA LYS A 31 -24.41 60.01 45.28
C LYS A 31 -24.52 60.31 43.79
N ILE A 32 -23.42 60.19 43.09
CA ILE A 32 -23.38 60.30 41.63
C ILE A 32 -23.34 58.92 41.03
N ASP A 33 -24.34 58.56 40.27
CA ASP A 33 -24.33 57.29 39.53
C ASP A 33 -23.37 57.45 38.34
N GLN A 34 -22.25 56.68 38.40
CA GLN A 34 -21.32 56.61 37.29
C GLN A 34 -21.72 55.46 36.37
N VAL A 35 -22.32 55.75 35.28
CA VAL A 35 -22.69 54.75 34.25
C VAL A 35 -21.53 54.61 33.30
N THR A 36 -20.78 53.48 33.41
CA THR A 36 -19.79 53.09 32.43
C THR A 36 -20.45 52.23 31.35
N ARG A 37 -20.48 52.72 30.13
CA ARG A 37 -20.93 51.94 28.96
C ARG A 37 -19.73 51.31 28.31
N ALA A 38 -19.69 49.97 28.28
CA ALA A 38 -18.75 49.21 27.52
C ALA A 38 -19.47 48.52 26.35
N THR A 39 -18.92 48.64 25.17
CA THR A 39 -19.35 47.88 24.00
C THR A 39 -18.46 46.64 23.94
N GLY A 40 -19.03 45.45 23.99
CA GLY A 40 -18.34 44.17 23.83
C GLY A 40 -18.99 43.36 22.73
N THR A 41 -18.18 42.66 21.94
CA THR A 41 -18.65 41.65 21.02
C THR A 41 -18.47 40.26 21.66
N VAL A 42 -19.50 39.44 21.62
CA VAL A 42 -19.40 38.06 22.05
C VAL A 42 -18.69 37.28 20.93
N ILE A 43 -17.47 36.86 21.23
CA ILE A 43 -16.75 35.95 20.34
C ILE A 43 -16.81 34.54 20.89
N ALA A 44 -16.90 33.56 20.01
CA ALA A 44 -16.82 32.16 20.42
C ALA A 44 -15.48 31.91 21.12
N SER A 45 -15.51 31.22 22.27
CA SER A 45 -14.31 30.91 23.07
C SER A 45 -13.40 29.88 22.38
N ALA A 46 -13.93 29.14 21.44
CA ALA A 46 -13.21 28.18 20.62
C ALA A 46 -13.14 28.65 19.16
N ARG A 47 -11.98 28.47 18.55
CA ARG A 47 -11.82 28.71 17.11
C ARG A 47 -12.62 27.66 16.34
N THR A 48 -13.19 28.06 15.22
CA THR A 48 -13.76 27.10 14.25
C THR A 48 -12.69 26.08 13.87
N GLN A 49 -12.96 24.81 14.10
CA GLN A 49 -12.10 23.71 13.69
C GLN A 49 -12.69 23.12 12.40
N GLU A 50 -11.89 23.11 11.37
CA GLU A 50 -12.23 22.43 10.12
C GLU A 50 -11.72 21.01 10.21
N ILE A 51 -12.62 20.04 10.16
CA ILE A 51 -12.28 18.62 10.20
C ILE A 51 -12.18 18.17 8.75
N GLN A 52 -10.98 17.79 8.35
CA GLN A 52 -10.69 17.29 7.01
C GLN A 52 -10.29 15.82 7.10
N ALA A 53 -10.86 14.98 6.22
CA ALA A 53 -10.37 13.63 6.05
C ALA A 53 -9.00 13.68 5.35
N VAL A 54 -8.01 12.96 5.89
CA VAL A 54 -6.66 12.88 5.32
C VAL A 54 -6.71 12.27 3.91
N ASP A 55 -7.56 11.28 3.72
CA ASP A 55 -7.80 10.65 2.42
C ASP A 55 -9.26 10.85 2.01
N GLY A 56 -9.46 11.24 0.75
CA GLY A 56 -10.81 11.35 0.20
C GLY A 56 -11.48 9.97 0.12
N GLY A 57 -12.77 9.90 0.44
CA GLY A 57 -13.58 8.68 0.36
C GLY A 57 -15.02 8.97 -0.02
N ILE A 58 -15.77 7.91 -0.30
CA ILE A 58 -17.23 8.03 -0.52
C ILE A 58 -17.90 8.04 0.84
N LEU A 59 -18.76 9.04 1.07
CA LEU A 59 -19.54 9.18 2.29
C LEU A 59 -20.56 8.03 2.37
N THR A 60 -20.39 7.12 3.34
CA THR A 60 -21.32 6.01 3.56
C THR A 60 -22.43 6.39 4.52
N LYS A 61 -22.08 7.07 5.61
CA LYS A 61 -23.04 7.52 6.63
C LYS A 61 -22.61 8.86 7.19
N LEU A 62 -23.56 9.77 7.33
CA LEU A 62 -23.44 11.00 8.09
C LEU A 62 -24.22 10.80 9.40
N LEU A 63 -23.53 10.82 10.53
CA LEU A 63 -24.12 10.55 11.86
C LEU A 63 -24.56 11.79 12.60
N VAL A 64 -24.26 12.98 12.06
CA VAL A 64 -24.57 14.28 12.65
C VAL A 64 -25.28 15.16 11.64
N LYS A 65 -26.08 16.09 12.13
CA LYS A 65 -26.79 17.10 11.33
C LYS A 65 -26.26 18.47 11.67
N GLU A 66 -26.49 19.42 10.78
CA GLU A 66 -26.18 20.80 11.02
C GLU A 66 -26.92 21.32 12.27
N GLY A 67 -26.16 21.91 13.21
CA GLY A 67 -26.68 22.38 14.51
C GLY A 67 -26.52 21.38 15.66
N ASP A 68 -26.04 20.17 15.43
CA ASP A 68 -25.82 19.20 16.50
C ASP A 68 -24.60 19.56 17.37
N ASN A 69 -24.71 19.29 18.68
CA ASN A 69 -23.59 19.40 19.60
C ASN A 69 -22.75 18.13 19.57
N VAL A 70 -21.50 18.27 19.16
CA VAL A 70 -20.56 17.15 19.06
C VAL A 70 -19.51 17.19 20.18
N LYS A 71 -19.08 16.02 20.65
CA LYS A 71 -18.05 15.86 21.68
C LYS A 71 -16.73 15.49 21.01
N LYS A 72 -15.63 15.81 21.70
CA LYS A 72 -14.30 15.36 21.28
C LYS A 72 -14.25 13.83 21.20
N GLY A 73 -13.83 13.28 20.06
CA GLY A 73 -13.80 11.83 19.80
C GLY A 73 -15.12 11.22 19.36
N GLN A 74 -16.16 12.04 19.10
CA GLN A 74 -17.43 11.53 18.58
C GLN A 74 -17.29 11.26 17.08
N LEU A 75 -17.77 10.08 16.65
CA LEU A 75 -17.85 9.70 15.24
C LEU A 75 -18.87 10.56 14.51
N LEU A 76 -18.41 11.34 13.53
CA LEU A 76 -19.24 12.27 12.76
C LEU A 76 -19.66 11.69 11.42
N VAL A 77 -18.74 11.01 10.77
CA VAL A 77 -18.84 10.56 9.39
C VAL A 77 -18.20 9.20 9.24
N VAL A 78 -18.84 8.32 8.48
CA VAL A 78 -18.26 7.05 8.06
C VAL A 78 -17.94 7.15 6.58
N LEU A 79 -16.67 7.13 6.24
CA LEU A 79 -16.20 7.08 4.86
C LEU A 79 -16.05 5.62 4.43
N GLU A 80 -16.36 5.34 3.17
CA GLU A 80 -16.17 3.99 2.61
C GLU A 80 -14.68 3.71 2.42
N GLU A 81 -14.20 2.64 3.05
CA GLU A 81 -12.84 2.13 2.93
C GLU A 81 -12.60 1.37 1.61
N ALA A 82 -13.55 1.48 0.66
CA ALA A 82 -13.55 0.68 -0.57
C ALA A 82 -12.23 0.72 -1.32
N ARG A 83 -11.55 1.86 -1.35
CA ARG A 83 -10.25 1.98 -2.03
C ARG A 83 -9.14 1.24 -1.30
N ALA A 84 -9.08 1.35 0.03
CA ALA A 84 -8.07 0.67 0.83
C ALA A 84 -8.30 -0.85 0.79
N GLN A 85 -9.56 -1.29 0.94
CA GLN A 85 -9.91 -2.70 0.82
C GLN A 85 -9.61 -3.24 -0.59
N ALA A 86 -10.00 -2.53 -1.65
CA ALA A 86 -9.69 -2.92 -3.03
C ALA A 86 -8.17 -3.00 -3.30
N ALA A 87 -7.37 -2.13 -2.68
CA ALA A 87 -5.92 -2.20 -2.79
C ALA A 87 -5.33 -3.45 -2.11
N VAL A 88 -5.88 -3.84 -0.95
CA VAL A 88 -5.51 -5.09 -0.26
C VAL A 88 -5.92 -6.30 -1.10
N ASP A 89 -7.15 -6.33 -1.62
CA ASP A 89 -7.68 -7.44 -2.43
C ASP A 89 -6.89 -7.61 -3.74
N ASN A 90 -6.49 -6.50 -4.37
CA ASN A 90 -5.63 -6.52 -5.56
C ASN A 90 -4.25 -7.10 -5.26
N SER A 91 -3.62 -6.72 -4.13
CA SER A 91 -2.35 -7.31 -3.72
C SER A 91 -2.48 -8.80 -3.41
N ALA A 92 -3.53 -9.21 -2.70
CA ALA A 92 -3.80 -10.61 -2.41
C ALA A 92 -3.97 -11.44 -3.71
N THR A 93 -4.65 -10.88 -4.69
CA THR A 93 -4.84 -11.52 -6.01
C THR A 93 -3.52 -11.68 -6.77
N LYS A 94 -2.66 -10.66 -6.76
CA LYS A 94 -1.32 -10.73 -7.38
C LYS A 94 -0.43 -11.75 -6.68
N ILE A 95 -0.44 -11.77 -5.35
CA ILE A 95 0.30 -12.75 -4.55
C ILE A 95 -0.15 -14.17 -4.90
N ALA A 96 -1.45 -14.42 -5.02
CA ALA A 96 -1.98 -15.72 -5.43
C ALA A 96 -1.49 -16.11 -6.84
N ALA A 97 -1.49 -15.19 -7.79
CA ALA A 97 -0.98 -15.41 -9.14
C ALA A 97 0.52 -15.73 -9.14
N LEU A 98 1.33 -15.00 -8.36
CA LEU A 98 2.77 -15.24 -8.21
C LEU A 98 3.04 -16.58 -7.53
N LYS A 99 2.33 -16.94 -6.47
CA LYS A 99 2.44 -18.25 -5.80
C LYS A 99 2.07 -19.41 -6.74
N ALA A 100 1.05 -19.22 -7.57
CA ALA A 100 0.71 -20.21 -8.61
C ALA A 100 1.85 -20.38 -9.65
N LYS A 101 2.44 -19.28 -10.10
CA LYS A 101 3.58 -19.26 -11.02
C LYS A 101 4.80 -19.95 -10.42
N ILE A 102 5.13 -19.65 -9.15
CA ILE A 102 6.24 -20.26 -8.42
C ILE A 102 6.04 -21.76 -8.28
N ALA A 103 4.85 -22.23 -7.88
CA ALA A 103 4.54 -23.65 -7.76
C ALA A 103 4.75 -24.41 -9.08
N ARG A 104 4.37 -23.79 -10.22
CA ARG A 104 4.65 -24.37 -11.55
C ARG A 104 6.14 -24.45 -11.82
N LEU A 105 6.88 -23.37 -11.60
CA LEU A 105 8.31 -23.29 -11.89
C LEU A 105 9.12 -24.26 -11.02
N GLU A 106 8.77 -24.39 -9.75
CA GLU A 106 9.38 -25.39 -8.85
C GLU A 106 9.12 -26.82 -9.35
N SER A 107 7.90 -27.10 -9.85
CA SER A 107 7.58 -28.42 -10.43
C SER A 107 8.38 -28.67 -11.71
N GLU A 108 8.62 -27.65 -12.55
CA GLU A 108 9.43 -27.75 -13.77
C GLU A 108 10.90 -28.01 -13.46
N ILE A 109 11.48 -27.33 -12.45
CA ILE A 109 12.90 -27.40 -12.11
C ILE A 109 13.24 -28.68 -11.34
N PHE A 110 12.40 -29.04 -10.37
CA PHE A 110 12.68 -30.15 -9.45
C PHE A 110 11.98 -31.45 -9.83
N ASP A 111 11.29 -31.48 -10.96
CA ASP A 111 10.46 -32.62 -11.45
C ASP A 111 9.53 -33.20 -10.38
N LYS A 112 8.97 -32.28 -9.55
CA LYS A 112 7.98 -32.62 -8.51
C LYS A 112 6.56 -32.57 -9.08
N PRO A 113 5.61 -33.29 -8.47
CA PRO A 113 4.21 -33.14 -8.86
C PRO A 113 3.76 -31.68 -8.65
N LEU A 114 2.97 -31.17 -9.59
CA LEU A 114 2.43 -29.81 -9.52
C LEU A 114 1.38 -29.74 -8.42
N VAL A 115 1.71 -29.06 -7.32
CA VAL A 115 0.84 -28.85 -6.17
C VAL A 115 0.77 -27.36 -5.88
N PHE A 116 -0.44 -26.82 -5.86
CA PHE A 116 -0.65 -25.42 -5.55
C PHE A 116 -0.88 -25.20 -4.05
N PRO A 117 -0.32 -24.11 -3.46
CA PRO A 117 -0.58 -23.73 -2.08
C PRO A 117 -2.07 -23.52 -1.80
N ALA A 118 -2.47 -23.69 -0.53
CA ALA A 118 -3.87 -23.55 -0.12
C ALA A 118 -4.44 -22.15 -0.43
N GLU A 119 -3.60 -21.13 -0.37
CA GLU A 119 -3.94 -19.72 -0.62
C GLU A 119 -4.35 -19.46 -2.08
N VAL A 120 -3.87 -20.29 -3.02
CA VAL A 120 -4.21 -20.17 -4.45
C VAL A 120 -5.51 -20.87 -4.79
N LYS A 121 -6.00 -21.79 -3.95
CA LYS A 121 -7.21 -22.61 -4.23
C LYS A 121 -8.45 -21.79 -4.61
N PRO A 122 -8.74 -20.63 -4.01
CA PRO A 122 -9.89 -19.81 -4.43
C PRO A 122 -9.79 -19.28 -5.87
N TYR A 123 -8.58 -19.21 -6.40
CA TYR A 123 -8.29 -18.62 -7.72
C TYR A 123 -8.16 -19.68 -8.80
N HIS A 124 -9.27 -20.36 -9.12
CA HIS A 124 -9.30 -21.48 -10.07
C HIS A 124 -8.71 -21.14 -11.44
N GLU A 125 -8.90 -19.91 -11.91
CA GLU A 125 -8.38 -19.47 -13.20
C GLU A 125 -6.84 -19.52 -13.24
N TYR A 126 -6.17 -19.07 -12.18
CA TYR A 126 -4.69 -19.13 -12.12
C TYR A 126 -4.19 -20.59 -12.06
N ILE A 127 -4.87 -21.45 -11.31
CA ILE A 127 -4.55 -22.88 -11.25
C ILE A 127 -4.65 -23.50 -12.64
N GLN A 128 -5.76 -23.25 -13.32
CA GLN A 128 -5.99 -23.80 -14.66
C GLN A 128 -4.93 -23.30 -15.66
N ASN A 129 -4.70 -22.00 -15.70
CA ASN A 129 -3.73 -21.38 -16.61
C ASN A 129 -2.31 -21.91 -16.37
N GLN A 130 -1.88 -21.99 -15.10
CA GLN A 130 -0.54 -22.49 -14.79
C GLN A 130 -0.40 -24.00 -15.04
N THR A 131 -1.46 -24.77 -14.79
CA THR A 131 -1.48 -26.22 -15.11
C THR A 131 -1.39 -26.46 -16.61
N GLU A 132 -2.15 -25.70 -17.40
CA GLU A 132 -2.10 -25.82 -18.86
C GLU A 132 -0.73 -25.41 -19.40
N LEU A 133 -0.16 -24.31 -18.92
CA LEU A 133 1.18 -23.87 -19.31
C LEU A 133 2.25 -24.92 -18.94
N TYR A 134 2.19 -25.48 -17.72
CA TYR A 134 3.07 -26.56 -17.29
C TYR A 134 3.01 -27.76 -18.28
N ASN A 135 1.81 -28.22 -18.59
CA ASN A 135 1.63 -29.36 -19.48
C ASN A 135 2.16 -29.07 -20.88
N ARG A 136 1.89 -27.90 -21.44
CA ARG A 136 2.39 -27.47 -22.76
C ARG A 136 3.92 -27.40 -22.79
N ARG A 137 4.55 -26.78 -21.81
CA ARG A 137 6.02 -26.65 -21.72
C ARG A 137 6.67 -28.03 -21.54
N LYS A 138 6.13 -28.87 -20.65
CA LYS A 138 6.62 -30.22 -20.42
C LYS A 138 6.51 -31.07 -21.68
N GLN A 139 5.40 -31.03 -22.38
CA GLN A 139 5.20 -31.75 -23.64
C GLN A 139 6.18 -31.25 -24.71
N ALA A 140 6.38 -29.94 -24.86
CA ALA A 140 7.30 -29.38 -25.85
C ALA A 140 8.73 -29.87 -25.64
N ILE A 141 9.26 -29.74 -24.41
CA ILE A 141 10.64 -30.18 -24.11
C ILE A 141 10.77 -31.71 -24.27
N GLN A 142 9.77 -32.48 -23.88
CA GLN A 142 9.78 -33.92 -24.05
C GLN A 142 9.81 -34.33 -25.54
N GLN A 143 9.01 -33.66 -26.39
CA GLN A 143 9.01 -33.93 -27.84
C GLN A 143 10.35 -33.55 -28.49
N ASP A 144 10.89 -32.38 -28.15
CA ASP A 144 12.21 -31.91 -28.64
C ASP A 144 13.31 -32.93 -28.29
N VAL A 145 13.37 -33.31 -27.01
CA VAL A 145 14.36 -34.25 -26.50
C VAL A 145 14.16 -35.65 -27.13
N ALA A 146 12.93 -36.14 -27.26
CA ALA A 146 12.63 -37.43 -27.89
C ALA A 146 13.06 -37.45 -29.35
N SER A 147 12.82 -36.36 -30.10
CA SER A 147 13.27 -36.24 -31.49
C SER A 147 14.79 -36.31 -31.58
N LEU A 148 15.54 -35.56 -30.76
CA LEU A 148 16.99 -35.60 -30.72
C LEU A 148 17.52 -36.98 -30.26
N GLN A 149 16.86 -37.64 -29.30
CA GLN A 149 17.22 -39.01 -28.89
C GLN A 149 17.04 -40.04 -30.00
N ASN A 150 16.01 -39.91 -30.82
CA ASN A 150 15.84 -40.77 -32.00
C ASN A 150 16.97 -40.52 -33.01
N MET A 151 17.34 -39.26 -33.28
CA MET A 151 18.48 -38.94 -34.14
C MET A 151 19.78 -39.48 -33.55
N LEU A 152 20.00 -39.35 -32.24
CA LEU A 152 21.18 -39.91 -31.54
C LEU A 152 21.24 -41.45 -31.71
N LYS A 153 20.12 -42.12 -31.53
CA LYS A 153 20.01 -43.61 -31.71
C LYS A 153 20.41 -44.03 -33.10
N LEU A 154 19.92 -43.37 -34.15
CA LEU A 154 20.27 -43.63 -35.54
C LEU A 154 21.76 -43.38 -35.81
N ALA A 155 22.30 -42.26 -35.36
CA ALA A 155 23.73 -41.94 -35.50
C ALA A 155 24.63 -42.95 -34.78
N GLN A 156 24.22 -43.43 -33.58
CA GLN A 156 24.94 -44.46 -32.82
C GLN A 156 24.87 -45.83 -33.55
N GLN A 157 23.72 -46.17 -34.14
CA GLN A 157 23.61 -47.39 -34.95
C GLN A 157 24.54 -47.35 -36.16
N GLU A 158 24.55 -46.24 -36.90
CA GLU A 158 25.42 -46.03 -38.04
C GLU A 158 26.90 -46.17 -37.63
N LEU A 159 27.33 -45.53 -36.54
CA LEU A 159 28.66 -45.61 -35.97
C LEU A 159 29.00 -47.07 -35.62
N THR A 160 28.10 -47.78 -34.91
CA THR A 160 28.30 -49.19 -34.50
C THR A 160 28.46 -50.11 -35.67
N MET A 161 27.76 -49.88 -36.80
CA MET A 161 27.88 -50.67 -38.03
C MET A 161 29.19 -50.39 -38.76
N ASN A 162 29.69 -49.14 -38.76
CA ASN A 162 30.88 -48.74 -39.49
C ASN A 162 32.18 -49.01 -38.73
N GLU A 163 32.19 -48.95 -37.39
CA GLU A 163 33.39 -49.20 -36.58
C GLU A 163 34.12 -50.53 -36.86
N PRO A 164 33.41 -51.67 -36.99
CA PRO A 164 34.06 -52.94 -37.33
C PRO A 164 34.69 -52.96 -38.74
N LEU A 165 34.07 -52.26 -39.71
CA LEU A 165 34.50 -52.19 -41.11
C LEU A 165 35.86 -51.49 -41.27
N LEU A 166 36.23 -50.59 -40.32
CA LEU A 166 37.53 -49.97 -40.28
C LEU A 166 38.66 -50.97 -40.23
N LYS A 167 38.51 -52.13 -39.54
CA LYS A 167 39.51 -53.19 -39.45
C LYS A 167 39.76 -53.91 -40.77
N TYR A 168 38.75 -53.90 -41.62
CA TYR A 168 38.82 -54.58 -42.94
C TYR A 168 39.20 -53.61 -44.08
N GLY A 169 39.30 -52.31 -43.74
CA GLY A 169 39.68 -51.28 -44.72
C GLY A 169 38.51 -50.81 -45.62
N ASP A 170 37.29 -51.28 -45.36
CA ASP A 170 36.08 -50.94 -46.11
C ASP A 170 35.55 -49.52 -45.85
N VAL A 171 35.98 -48.95 -44.73
CA VAL A 171 35.62 -47.58 -44.29
C VAL A 171 36.87 -46.85 -43.85
N SER A 172 36.97 -45.54 -44.17
CA SER A 172 38.08 -44.73 -43.77
C SER A 172 38.03 -44.31 -42.28
N GLN A 173 39.19 -44.11 -41.67
CA GLN A 173 39.25 -43.59 -40.28
C GLN A 173 38.62 -42.20 -40.19
N ALA A 174 38.67 -41.38 -41.23
CA ALA A 174 38.05 -40.07 -41.29
C ALA A 174 36.53 -40.16 -41.21
N ASP A 175 35.91 -41.15 -41.85
CA ASP A 175 34.45 -41.37 -41.83
C ASP A 175 34.00 -41.78 -40.43
N VAL A 176 34.68 -42.69 -39.77
CA VAL A 176 34.38 -43.08 -38.38
C VAL A 176 34.51 -41.89 -37.43
N ILE A 177 35.55 -41.06 -37.58
CA ILE A 177 35.71 -39.87 -36.77
C ILE A 177 34.56 -38.88 -37.01
N LYS A 178 34.08 -38.73 -38.26
CA LYS A 178 32.94 -37.88 -38.59
C LYS A 178 31.65 -38.36 -37.91
N LEU A 179 31.40 -39.69 -37.94
CA LEU A 179 30.22 -40.25 -37.24
C LEU A 179 30.30 -40.09 -35.73
N ARG A 180 31.46 -40.25 -35.12
CA ARG A 180 31.67 -39.97 -33.67
C ARG A 180 31.42 -38.52 -33.32
N ARG A 181 31.85 -37.57 -34.15
CA ARG A 181 31.51 -36.17 -33.97
C ARG A 181 30.03 -35.92 -34.04
N GLN A 182 29.35 -36.52 -35.03
CA GLN A 182 27.90 -36.38 -35.16
C GLN A 182 27.13 -36.89 -33.93
N VAL A 183 27.54 -38.03 -33.37
CA VAL A 183 26.97 -38.56 -32.12
C VAL A 183 27.23 -37.58 -30.93
N ALA A 184 28.45 -37.05 -30.83
CA ALA A 184 28.77 -36.08 -29.78
C ALA A 184 28.00 -34.78 -29.93
N ASP A 185 27.84 -34.29 -31.15
CA ASP A 185 27.09 -33.06 -31.44
C ASP A 185 25.61 -33.20 -31.10
N ILE A 186 24.97 -34.33 -31.45
CA ILE A 186 23.56 -34.57 -31.10
C ILE A 186 23.40 -34.70 -29.57
N GLN A 187 24.32 -35.38 -28.89
CA GLN A 187 24.32 -35.49 -27.44
C GLN A 187 24.46 -34.10 -26.78
N ALA A 188 25.33 -33.24 -27.29
CA ALA A 188 25.48 -31.87 -26.85
C ALA A 188 24.20 -31.05 -27.05
N GLN A 189 23.51 -31.22 -28.19
CA GLN A 189 22.22 -30.56 -28.45
C GLN A 189 21.15 -30.97 -27.44
N ILE A 190 21.06 -32.25 -27.06
CA ILE A 190 20.14 -32.74 -26.02
C ILE A 190 20.43 -32.02 -24.68
N ASN A 191 21.69 -32.01 -24.28
CA ASN A 191 22.11 -31.37 -23.04
C ASN A 191 21.81 -29.86 -23.05
N ASN A 192 22.14 -29.19 -24.15
CA ASN A 192 21.87 -27.75 -24.31
C ASN A 192 20.37 -27.43 -24.24
N LYS A 193 19.52 -28.26 -24.89
CA LYS A 193 18.06 -28.08 -24.83
C LYS A 193 17.54 -28.18 -23.38
N ARG A 194 17.99 -29.17 -22.62
CA ARG A 194 17.62 -29.34 -21.21
C ARG A 194 18.13 -28.20 -20.36
N ASN A 195 19.41 -27.86 -20.48
CA ASN A 195 20.01 -26.77 -19.69
C ASN A 195 19.29 -25.46 -19.94
N LYS A 196 19.04 -25.10 -21.21
CA LYS A 196 18.31 -23.89 -21.55
C LYS A 196 16.92 -23.85 -20.92
N TYR A 197 16.21 -24.97 -20.95
CA TYR A 197 14.89 -25.07 -20.33
C TYR A 197 14.95 -24.81 -18.82
N PHE A 198 15.93 -25.38 -18.11
CA PHE A 198 16.11 -25.18 -16.69
C PHE A 198 16.61 -23.76 -16.35
N GLU A 199 17.51 -23.20 -17.14
CA GLU A 199 18.01 -21.84 -16.97
C GLU A 199 16.86 -20.81 -17.11
N GLU A 200 16.02 -20.97 -18.14
CA GLU A 200 14.84 -20.12 -18.33
C GLU A 200 13.87 -20.26 -17.16
N ALA A 201 13.57 -21.48 -16.72
CA ALA A 201 12.68 -21.73 -15.59
C ALA A 201 13.25 -21.15 -14.28
N GLN A 202 14.58 -21.29 -14.05
CA GLN A 202 15.24 -20.76 -12.87
C GLN A 202 15.24 -19.22 -12.86
N ALA A 203 15.51 -18.58 -13.99
CA ALA A 203 15.46 -17.13 -14.11
C ALA A 203 14.05 -16.58 -13.85
N GLU A 204 13.02 -17.24 -14.42
CA GLU A 204 11.62 -16.91 -14.14
C GLU A 204 11.26 -17.12 -12.67
N LEU A 205 11.78 -18.18 -12.02
CA LEU A 205 11.53 -18.46 -10.60
C LEU A 205 12.10 -17.36 -9.71
N THR A 206 13.37 -17.03 -9.91
CA THR A 206 14.03 -15.97 -9.14
C THR A 206 13.27 -14.65 -9.24
N LYS A 207 12.90 -14.26 -10.47
CA LYS A 207 12.11 -13.05 -10.69
C LYS A 207 10.74 -13.10 -10.01
N ALA A 208 10.05 -14.24 -10.10
CA ALA A 208 8.73 -14.39 -9.47
C ALA A 208 8.83 -14.36 -7.92
N GLN A 209 9.92 -14.87 -7.34
CA GLN A 209 10.18 -14.80 -5.89
C GLN A 209 10.47 -13.38 -5.42
N GLU A 210 11.26 -12.61 -6.18
CA GLU A 210 11.52 -11.19 -5.90
C GLU A 210 10.23 -10.35 -5.99
N GLU A 211 9.43 -10.57 -7.04
CA GLU A 211 8.13 -9.91 -7.21
C GLU A 211 7.17 -10.27 -6.07
N LEU A 212 7.16 -11.54 -5.64
CA LEU A 212 6.33 -12.01 -4.53
C LEU A 212 6.71 -11.31 -3.22
N GLN A 213 7.99 -11.26 -2.90
CA GLN A 213 8.48 -10.59 -1.70
C GLN A 213 8.07 -9.12 -1.67
N SER A 214 8.26 -8.42 -2.79
CA SER A 214 7.85 -7.00 -2.91
C SER A 214 6.35 -6.81 -2.73
N GLU A 215 5.52 -7.69 -3.32
CA GLU A 215 4.06 -7.58 -3.21
C GLU A 215 3.56 -7.96 -1.80
N GLU A 216 4.22 -8.90 -1.11
CA GLU A 216 3.92 -9.24 0.29
C GLU A 216 4.25 -8.09 1.25
N GLU A 217 5.34 -7.36 1.03
CA GLU A 217 5.67 -6.13 1.76
C GLU A 217 4.60 -5.05 1.53
N GLN A 218 4.23 -4.81 0.27
CA GLN A 218 3.15 -3.85 -0.05
C GLN A 218 1.81 -4.24 0.56
N LEU A 219 1.46 -5.53 0.58
CA LEU A 219 0.24 -6.01 1.23
C LEU A 219 0.27 -5.72 2.72
N ARG A 220 1.41 -5.93 3.38
CA ARG A 220 1.57 -5.63 4.81
C ARG A 220 1.34 -4.16 5.10
N ASP A 221 1.98 -3.27 4.33
CA ASP A 221 1.82 -1.82 4.47
C ASP A 221 0.37 -1.39 4.25
N ARG A 222 -0.27 -1.88 3.16
CA ARG A 222 -1.67 -1.57 2.86
C ARG A 222 -2.62 -2.09 3.92
N SER A 223 -2.33 -3.27 4.50
CA SER A 223 -3.15 -3.83 5.57
C SER A 223 -3.02 -3.06 6.89
N GLN A 224 -1.83 -2.54 7.20
CA GLN A 224 -1.62 -1.65 8.35
C GLN A 224 -2.41 -0.35 8.20
N VAL A 225 -2.31 0.31 7.05
CA VAL A 225 -3.08 1.53 6.75
C VAL A 225 -4.59 1.28 6.87
N LEU A 226 -5.06 0.13 6.39
CA LEU A 226 -6.47 -0.25 6.53
C LEU A 226 -6.87 -0.45 8.00
N GLN A 227 -6.01 -1.06 8.82
CA GLN A 227 -6.26 -1.25 10.26
C GLN A 227 -6.25 0.08 11.02
N GLU A 228 -5.29 0.97 10.74
CA GLU A 228 -5.23 2.31 11.34
C GLU A 228 -6.52 3.09 11.06
N LYS A 229 -6.98 3.08 9.80
CA LYS A 229 -8.25 3.72 9.44
C LYS A 229 -9.46 3.13 10.17
N ARG A 230 -9.47 1.81 10.43
CA ARG A 230 -10.55 1.17 11.21
C ARG A 230 -10.52 1.49 12.70
N LEU A 231 -9.37 1.85 13.24
CA LEU A 231 -9.23 2.26 14.64
C LEU A 231 -9.54 3.74 14.84
N GLU A 232 -9.35 4.58 13.82
CA GLU A 232 -9.66 6.01 13.84
C GLU A 232 -11.16 6.29 13.52
N ALA A 233 -11.87 5.37 12.94
CA ALA A 233 -13.30 5.45 12.63
C ALA A 233 -14.17 4.98 13.80
#